data_aaeb39e2dc8fc3c95fc1cbe614b0e768
#
_entry.id   aaeb39e2dc8fc3c95fc1cbe614b0e768
#
_cell.length_a   1.000
_cell.length_b   1.000
_cell.length_c   1.000
_cell.angle_alpha   90.00
_cell.angle_beta   90.00
_cell.angle_gamma   90.00
#
_symmetry.space_group_name_H-M   'P 1'
#
loop_
_entity.id
_entity.type
_entity.pdbx_description
1 polymer ?
#
loop_
_entity_poly.entity_id
_entity_poly.type
_entity_poly.pdbx_seq_one_letter_code
_entity_poly.pdbx_strand_id
1 'polypeptide(L)'
;SNAISGKVFQDVNNNAVMDLNEVGLPNVLLQLTNGSYQALSANNGFYEVYANAGTYDVNIPNIPLYHTLSTPPLQNAIFVGLGNVDTLNHVGLVPTPNMPDLRVTLTPMTAPKAGYVLAYMLSYKNVGTVAQNATVLFTPPAAINFLSASPAPTLQLANNIQWQLGVLQPGQQGDVFVQFNIPVGTPIGYPLASQVQITPLIGDLTANDNVSNSQIQVVGPYDPNIKLVDKDTLYNVSSADCLEYTVHFQNVGNDTAYNVVIIDTLSTFLDLASFELLAMSHQGLEVNFDGRIMTLRFNQIMLPDSTTNQVGSNGFVKFRLKHPASFPF
;
A
#
# COMPACT_ATOMS: atom_id res chain seq x y z
N SER A 1 -21.70 11.58 -12.54
CA SER A 1 -20.85 10.51 -13.10
C SER A 1 -21.65 9.24 -13.27
N ASN A 2 -21.22 8.37 -14.17
CA ASN A 2 -21.67 6.99 -14.27
C ASN A 2 -20.72 6.11 -13.45
N ALA A 3 -21.12 4.87 -13.14
CA ALA A 3 -20.31 3.91 -12.43
C ALA A 3 -20.27 2.56 -13.16
N ILE A 4 -19.08 1.96 -13.23
CA ILE A 4 -18.88 0.58 -13.66
C ILE A 4 -18.36 -0.18 -12.45
N SER A 5 -19.02 -1.26 -12.09
CA SER A 5 -18.66 -2.01 -10.89
C SER A 5 -18.67 -3.53 -11.11
N GLY A 6 -17.89 -4.20 -10.28
CA GLY A 6 -17.76 -5.64 -10.30
C GLY A 6 -16.89 -6.15 -9.16
N LYS A 7 -16.37 -7.36 -9.31
CA LYS A 7 -15.37 -7.92 -8.38
C LYS A 7 -14.20 -8.52 -9.15
N VAL A 8 -13.01 -8.28 -8.64
CA VAL A 8 -11.84 -9.09 -8.98
C VAL A 8 -11.82 -10.28 -8.06
N PHE A 9 -11.70 -11.48 -8.59
CA PHE A 9 -11.77 -12.72 -7.82
C PHE A 9 -10.68 -13.71 -8.24
N GLN A 10 -10.31 -14.59 -7.32
CA GLN A 10 -9.39 -15.67 -7.59
C GLN A 10 -10.15 -16.85 -8.20
N ASP A 11 -10.03 -17.02 -9.51
CA ASP A 11 -10.63 -18.12 -10.27
C ASP A 11 -9.78 -19.38 -10.10
N VAL A 12 -10.12 -20.20 -9.11
CA VAL A 12 -9.30 -21.38 -8.75
C VAL A 12 -9.52 -22.54 -9.73
N ASN A 13 -10.70 -22.64 -10.31
CA ASN A 13 -11.05 -23.73 -11.22
C ASN A 13 -10.92 -23.35 -12.71
N ASN A 14 -10.55 -22.08 -12.99
CA ASN A 14 -10.34 -21.53 -14.34
C ASN A 14 -11.59 -21.67 -15.24
N ASN A 15 -12.79 -21.40 -14.70
CA ASN A 15 -14.04 -21.46 -15.44
C ASN A 15 -14.56 -20.07 -15.89
N ALA A 16 -13.84 -19.01 -15.54
CA ALA A 16 -14.18 -17.60 -15.83
C ALA A 16 -15.52 -17.11 -15.20
N VAL A 17 -16.02 -17.83 -14.18
CA VAL A 17 -17.26 -17.51 -13.47
C VAL A 17 -16.95 -17.38 -11.99
N MET A 18 -17.45 -16.34 -11.34
CA MET A 18 -17.26 -16.16 -9.90
C MET A 18 -18.14 -17.14 -9.12
N ASP A 19 -17.53 -18.16 -8.54
CA ASP A 19 -18.18 -19.18 -7.71
C ASP A 19 -18.30 -18.75 -6.25
N LEU A 20 -19.19 -19.39 -5.49
CA LEU A 20 -19.47 -19.03 -4.09
C LEU A 20 -18.26 -19.18 -3.14
N ASN A 21 -17.32 -20.07 -3.48
CA ASN A 21 -16.14 -20.36 -2.64
C ASN A 21 -14.92 -19.54 -3.07
N GLU A 22 -15.04 -18.73 -4.11
CA GLU A 22 -13.94 -17.94 -4.62
C GLU A 22 -13.81 -16.60 -3.89
N VAL A 23 -12.59 -16.26 -3.57
CA VAL A 23 -12.29 -15.07 -2.77
C VAL A 23 -12.04 -13.86 -3.64
N GLY A 24 -12.48 -12.70 -3.19
CA GLY A 24 -12.14 -11.43 -3.83
C GLY A 24 -10.65 -11.08 -3.65
N LEU A 25 -10.04 -10.50 -4.67
CA LEU A 25 -8.65 -10.05 -4.66
C LEU A 25 -8.58 -8.54 -4.44
N PRO A 26 -7.96 -8.09 -3.33
CA PRO A 26 -7.81 -6.67 -3.03
C PRO A 26 -6.63 -6.02 -3.77
N ASN A 27 -6.70 -4.69 -3.88
CA ASN A 27 -5.62 -3.84 -4.38
C ASN A 27 -5.21 -4.14 -5.83
N VAL A 28 -6.12 -4.66 -6.65
CA VAL A 28 -5.94 -4.81 -8.09
C VAL A 28 -6.40 -3.53 -8.77
N LEU A 29 -5.55 -2.97 -9.62
CA LEU A 29 -5.87 -1.75 -10.37
C LEU A 29 -6.74 -2.09 -11.59
N LEU A 30 -7.92 -1.50 -11.64
CA LEU A 30 -8.84 -1.55 -12.80
C LEU A 30 -8.73 -0.23 -13.58
N GLN A 31 -8.73 -0.31 -14.90
CA GLN A 31 -8.64 0.84 -15.78
C GLN A 31 -9.73 0.77 -16.85
N LEU A 32 -10.40 1.90 -17.11
CA LEU A 32 -11.30 2.03 -18.24
C LEU A 32 -10.53 2.42 -19.50
N THR A 33 -10.83 1.75 -20.63
CA THR A 33 -10.32 2.14 -21.94
C THR A 33 -10.94 3.49 -22.35
N ASN A 34 -10.24 4.22 -23.22
CA ASN A 34 -10.59 5.58 -23.70
C ASN A 34 -10.59 6.67 -22.64
N GLY A 35 -10.27 6.36 -21.39
CA GLY A 35 -10.18 7.33 -20.33
C GLY A 35 -9.04 7.05 -19.38
N SER A 36 -8.73 8.02 -18.57
CA SER A 36 -7.73 7.91 -17.52
C SER A 36 -8.39 7.52 -16.18
N TYR A 37 -9.60 6.94 -16.23
CA TYR A 37 -10.33 6.54 -15.04
C TYR A 37 -9.84 5.20 -14.54
N GLN A 38 -9.44 5.16 -13.27
CA GLN A 38 -8.91 3.96 -12.61
C GLN A 38 -9.43 3.88 -11.18
N ALA A 39 -9.50 2.67 -10.64
CA ALA A 39 -9.79 2.41 -9.23
C ALA A 39 -9.10 1.13 -8.76
N LEU A 40 -8.85 1.01 -7.46
CA LEU A 40 -8.39 -0.23 -6.83
C LEU A 40 -9.57 -1.06 -6.33
N SER A 41 -9.46 -2.38 -6.43
CA SER A 41 -10.39 -3.29 -5.77
C SER A 41 -10.22 -3.23 -4.25
N ALA A 42 -11.34 -3.23 -3.53
CA ALA A 42 -11.41 -3.26 -2.07
C ALA A 42 -11.05 -4.66 -1.50
N ASN A 43 -11.01 -4.80 -0.17
CA ASN A 43 -10.63 -6.04 0.51
C ASN A 43 -11.44 -7.28 0.12
N ASN A 44 -12.67 -7.10 -0.31
CA ASN A 44 -13.57 -8.16 -0.79
C ASN A 44 -13.54 -8.35 -2.31
N GLY A 45 -12.58 -7.71 -3.00
CA GLY A 45 -12.43 -7.69 -4.44
C GLY A 45 -13.38 -6.73 -5.16
N PHE A 46 -14.34 -6.10 -4.49
CA PHE A 46 -15.26 -5.14 -5.12
C PHE A 46 -14.51 -3.93 -5.65
N TYR A 47 -14.89 -3.48 -6.84
CA TYR A 47 -14.40 -2.23 -7.41
C TYR A 47 -15.54 -1.41 -8.02
N GLU A 48 -15.36 -0.11 -8.06
CA GLU A 48 -16.24 0.84 -8.72
C GLU A 48 -15.40 1.93 -9.35
N VAL A 49 -15.55 2.09 -10.67
CA VAL A 49 -14.85 3.13 -11.46
C VAL A 49 -15.87 4.13 -11.94
N TYR A 50 -15.67 5.39 -11.62
CA TYR A 50 -16.53 6.48 -12.07
C TYR A 50 -16.05 7.06 -13.38
N ALA A 51 -17.01 7.33 -14.32
CA ALA A 51 -16.70 7.87 -15.63
C ALA A 51 -17.79 8.83 -16.12
N ASN A 52 -17.47 9.63 -17.11
CA ASN A 52 -18.43 10.45 -17.85
C ASN A 52 -19.27 9.61 -18.85
N ALA A 53 -20.11 10.24 -19.65
CA ALA A 53 -20.77 9.56 -20.76
C ALA A 53 -19.71 9.09 -21.79
N GLY A 54 -19.91 7.91 -22.35
CA GLY A 54 -18.95 7.29 -23.28
C GLY A 54 -19.12 5.78 -23.38
N THR A 55 -18.21 5.15 -24.12
CA THR A 55 -18.10 3.68 -24.23
C THR A 55 -16.78 3.26 -23.60
N TYR A 56 -16.84 2.29 -22.71
CA TYR A 56 -15.69 1.85 -21.91
C TYR A 56 -15.60 0.32 -21.86
N ASP A 57 -14.38 -0.18 -21.94
CA ASP A 57 -14.02 -1.53 -21.53
C ASP A 57 -13.26 -1.46 -20.20
N VAL A 58 -13.40 -2.46 -19.37
CA VAL A 58 -12.63 -2.60 -18.12
C VAL A 58 -11.46 -3.54 -18.35
N ASN A 59 -10.27 -3.13 -18.00
CA ASN A 59 -9.07 -3.95 -18.05
C ASN A 59 -8.26 -3.88 -16.75
N ILE A 60 -7.35 -4.82 -16.59
CA ILE A 60 -6.31 -4.79 -15.56
C ILE A 60 -4.99 -4.46 -16.29
N PRO A 61 -4.49 -3.20 -16.19
CA PRO A 61 -3.31 -2.79 -16.93
C PRO A 61 -2.03 -3.50 -16.47
N ASN A 62 -2.02 -3.96 -15.21
CA ASN A 62 -0.91 -4.69 -14.62
C ASN A 62 -1.48 -5.87 -13.82
N ILE A 63 -1.48 -7.05 -14.45
CA ILE A 63 -1.93 -8.29 -13.80
C ILE A 63 -1.04 -8.57 -12.59
N PRO A 64 -1.62 -8.85 -11.39
CA PRO A 64 -0.84 -9.20 -10.22
C PRO A 64 0.15 -10.34 -10.48
N LEU A 65 1.32 -10.27 -9.81
CA LEU A 65 2.35 -11.31 -9.93
C LEU A 65 1.74 -12.70 -9.73
N TYR A 66 2.24 -13.66 -10.50
CA TYR A 66 1.84 -15.08 -10.44
C TYR A 66 0.36 -15.35 -10.75
N HIS A 67 -0.29 -14.44 -11.49
CA HIS A 67 -1.68 -14.62 -11.94
C HIS A 67 -1.79 -14.46 -13.46
N THR A 68 -2.79 -15.10 -14.02
CA THR A 68 -3.22 -14.91 -15.42
C THR A 68 -4.72 -14.60 -15.45
N LEU A 69 -5.15 -13.86 -16.46
CA LEU A 69 -6.56 -13.51 -16.64
C LEU A 69 -7.34 -14.73 -17.12
N SER A 70 -8.45 -15.09 -16.47
CA SER A 70 -9.38 -16.13 -16.91
C SER A 70 -10.60 -15.59 -17.68
N THR A 71 -11.09 -14.43 -17.26
CA THR A 71 -12.22 -13.78 -17.96
C THR A 71 -11.72 -13.08 -19.22
N PRO A 72 -12.51 -13.08 -20.32
CA PRO A 72 -12.17 -12.29 -21.48
C PRO A 72 -12.10 -10.80 -21.13
N PRO A 73 -11.30 -9.99 -21.89
CA PRO A 73 -11.34 -8.54 -21.75
C PRO A 73 -12.77 -8.04 -21.85
N LEU A 74 -13.18 -7.23 -20.93
CA LEU A 74 -14.58 -6.83 -20.73
C LEU A 74 -14.99 -5.68 -21.65
N GLN A 75 -15.98 -5.80 -22.29
CA GLN A 75 -17.39 -5.65 -22.41
C GLN A 75 -17.86 -4.20 -22.38
N ASN A 76 -18.11 -3.69 -23.54
CA ASN A 76 -18.67 -2.37 -23.86
C ASN A 76 -19.72 -1.87 -22.86
N ALA A 77 -19.31 -1.22 -21.78
CA ALA A 77 -20.21 -0.40 -20.99
C ALA A 77 -20.50 0.90 -21.76
N ILE A 78 -21.76 1.12 -22.13
CA ILE A 78 -22.17 2.30 -22.94
C ILE A 78 -23.05 3.22 -22.09
N PHE A 79 -22.58 4.43 -21.86
CA PHE A 79 -23.31 5.47 -21.15
C PHE A 79 -23.66 6.62 -22.06
N VAL A 80 -24.96 6.77 -22.40
CA VAL A 80 -25.49 7.87 -23.24
C VAL A 80 -25.70 9.16 -22.44
N GLY A 81 -25.82 9.05 -21.10
CA GLY A 81 -26.04 10.18 -20.19
C GLY A 81 -25.26 10.02 -18.88
N LEU A 82 -25.67 10.71 -17.83
CA LEU A 82 -25.10 10.62 -16.48
C LEU A 82 -26.05 9.91 -15.51
N GLY A 83 -25.49 9.35 -14.42
CA GLY A 83 -26.25 8.67 -13.38
C GLY A 83 -26.57 7.21 -13.66
N ASN A 84 -25.94 6.60 -14.68
CA ASN A 84 -26.11 5.19 -14.99
C ASN A 84 -25.10 4.34 -14.22
N VAL A 85 -25.50 3.10 -13.90
CA VAL A 85 -24.64 2.12 -13.23
C VAL A 85 -24.65 0.83 -14.05
N ASP A 86 -23.46 0.33 -14.38
CA ASP A 86 -23.24 -0.98 -14.98
C ASP A 86 -22.55 -1.88 -13.95
N THR A 87 -23.16 -3.01 -13.65
CA THR A 87 -22.74 -3.90 -12.56
C THR A 87 -22.41 -5.30 -13.09
N LEU A 88 -21.84 -6.13 -12.20
CA LEU A 88 -21.49 -7.52 -12.49
C LEU A 88 -20.35 -7.70 -13.50
N ASN A 89 -19.53 -6.69 -13.67
CA ASN A 89 -18.31 -6.75 -14.48
C ASN A 89 -17.22 -7.47 -13.67
N HIS A 90 -17.35 -8.79 -13.48
CA HIS A 90 -16.42 -9.58 -12.70
C HIS A 90 -15.18 -9.92 -13.52
N VAL A 91 -14.00 -9.89 -12.85
CA VAL A 91 -12.70 -10.19 -13.46
C VAL A 91 -12.04 -11.32 -12.68
N GLY A 92 -11.86 -12.46 -13.34
CA GLY A 92 -11.22 -13.65 -12.77
C GLY A 92 -9.72 -13.68 -13.03
N LEU A 93 -8.96 -14.02 -11.99
CA LEU A 93 -7.51 -14.21 -12.04
C LEU A 93 -7.13 -15.59 -11.55
N VAL A 94 -6.48 -16.38 -12.42
CA VAL A 94 -5.99 -17.74 -12.11
C VAL A 94 -4.62 -17.66 -11.49
N PRO A 95 -4.39 -18.20 -10.28
CA PRO A 95 -3.07 -18.23 -9.68
C PRO A 95 -2.16 -19.26 -10.37
N THR A 96 -0.92 -18.90 -10.66
CA THR A 96 0.13 -19.82 -11.07
C THR A 96 0.55 -20.66 -9.85
N PRO A 97 0.50 -21.99 -9.91
CA PRO A 97 0.83 -22.82 -8.75
C PRO A 97 2.28 -22.72 -8.31
N ASN A 98 2.54 -22.96 -7.02
CA ASN A 98 3.88 -23.11 -6.43
C ASN A 98 4.80 -21.90 -6.58
N MET A 99 4.27 -20.70 -6.38
CA MET A 99 5.04 -19.45 -6.36
C MET A 99 5.18 -18.94 -4.90
N PRO A 100 6.26 -19.30 -4.19
CA PRO A 100 6.53 -18.77 -2.85
C PRO A 100 7.10 -17.34 -2.95
N ASP A 101 6.46 -16.39 -2.29
CA ASP A 101 6.90 -14.99 -2.30
C ASP A 101 6.28 -14.25 -1.11
N LEU A 102 7.11 -13.77 -0.20
CA LEU A 102 6.74 -12.94 0.95
C LEU A 102 7.26 -11.52 0.74
N ARG A 103 6.57 -10.55 1.27
CA ARG A 103 7.00 -9.16 1.22
C ARG A 103 6.81 -8.47 2.56
N VAL A 104 7.72 -7.55 2.92
CA VAL A 104 7.59 -6.69 4.08
C VAL A 104 7.95 -5.25 3.73
N THR A 105 7.25 -4.30 4.37
CA THR A 105 7.47 -2.87 4.20
C THR A 105 7.62 -2.20 5.57
N LEU A 106 8.65 -1.37 5.72
CA LEU A 106 8.90 -0.57 6.92
C LEU A 106 8.51 0.89 6.65
N THR A 107 7.64 1.44 7.51
CA THR A 107 7.21 2.83 7.38
C THR A 107 7.26 3.54 8.74
N PRO A 108 8.12 4.56 8.93
CA PRO A 108 8.02 5.47 10.07
C PRO A 108 6.67 6.21 10.01
N MET A 109 5.93 6.24 11.11
CA MET A 109 4.60 6.89 11.15
C MET A 109 4.64 8.29 11.74
N THR A 110 5.56 8.53 12.68
CA THR A 110 5.68 9.81 13.39
C THR A 110 7.00 10.49 13.07
N ALA A 111 7.05 11.81 13.16
CA ALA A 111 8.29 12.55 13.00
C ALA A 111 9.30 12.18 14.12
N PRO A 112 10.57 11.90 13.78
CA PRO A 112 11.61 11.51 14.73
C PRO A 112 12.11 12.72 15.54
N LYS A 113 11.45 13.04 16.65
CA LYS A 113 11.79 14.18 17.52
C LYS A 113 12.37 13.69 18.86
N ALA A 114 13.44 14.33 19.33
CA ALA A 114 14.02 14.04 20.64
C ALA A 114 12.97 14.28 21.76
N GLY A 115 12.82 13.29 22.67
CA GLY A 115 11.85 13.31 23.76
C GLY A 115 10.45 12.81 23.37
N TYR A 116 10.22 12.45 22.11
CA TYR A 116 8.90 12.00 21.62
C TYR A 116 8.92 10.53 21.20
N VAL A 117 7.71 10.00 20.97
CA VAL A 117 7.52 8.65 20.49
C VAL A 117 7.76 8.59 18.99
N LEU A 118 8.66 7.70 18.57
CA LEU A 118 8.82 7.26 17.20
C LEU A 118 8.06 5.96 17.01
N ALA A 119 7.07 5.98 16.13
CA ALA A 119 6.27 4.82 15.78
C ALA A 119 6.63 4.33 14.37
N TYR A 120 6.68 3.00 14.20
CA TYR A 120 6.82 2.33 12.91
C TYR A 120 5.65 1.40 12.66
N MET A 121 5.29 1.26 11.40
CA MET A 121 4.44 0.19 10.90
C MET A 121 5.27 -0.77 10.04
N LEU A 122 5.18 -2.05 10.35
CA LEU A 122 5.78 -3.16 9.61
C LEU A 122 4.63 -3.87 8.91
N SER A 123 4.43 -3.60 7.61
CA SER A 123 3.36 -4.23 6.82
C SER A 123 3.92 -5.45 6.09
N TYR A 124 3.30 -6.61 6.27
CA TYR A 124 3.72 -7.86 5.64
C TYR A 124 2.61 -8.48 4.81
N LYS A 125 2.99 -9.22 3.77
CA LYS A 125 2.06 -9.90 2.87
C LYS A 125 2.68 -11.15 2.27
N ASN A 126 1.88 -12.21 2.13
CA ASN A 126 2.18 -13.30 1.21
C ASN A 126 1.66 -12.90 -0.18
N VAL A 127 2.56 -12.49 -1.06
CA VAL A 127 2.24 -12.10 -2.44
C VAL A 127 2.30 -13.28 -3.41
N GLY A 128 2.80 -14.42 -2.93
CA GLY A 128 2.88 -15.67 -3.65
C GLY A 128 1.56 -16.46 -3.68
N THR A 129 1.63 -17.67 -4.22
CA THR A 129 0.48 -18.57 -4.40
C THR A 129 0.56 -19.84 -3.54
N VAL A 130 1.53 -19.93 -2.62
CA VAL A 130 1.66 -21.01 -1.64
C VAL A 130 1.69 -20.45 -0.22
N ALA A 131 1.13 -21.21 0.71
CA ALA A 131 1.19 -20.90 2.13
C ALA A 131 2.62 -20.97 2.66
N GLN A 132 3.04 -19.96 3.44
CA GLN A 132 4.39 -19.81 3.99
C GLN A 132 4.35 -19.65 5.49
N ASN A 133 5.21 -20.37 6.23
CA ASN A 133 5.39 -20.14 7.66
C ASN A 133 6.34 -18.96 7.87
N ALA A 134 5.79 -17.81 8.24
CA ALA A 134 6.49 -16.54 8.22
C ALA A 134 6.91 -16.05 9.61
N THR A 135 8.06 -15.38 9.63
CA THR A 135 8.59 -14.68 10.80
C THR A 135 9.06 -13.29 10.37
N VAL A 136 8.63 -12.26 11.10
CA VAL A 136 9.11 -10.88 10.93
C VAL A 136 10.19 -10.61 11.98
N LEU A 137 11.31 -10.06 11.53
CA LEU A 137 12.45 -9.65 12.33
C LEU A 137 12.66 -8.14 12.14
N PHE A 138 12.64 -7.37 13.23
CA PHE A 138 12.91 -5.94 13.21
C PHE A 138 14.19 -5.60 13.98
N THR A 139 15.07 -4.86 13.34
CA THR A 139 16.29 -4.29 13.93
C THR A 139 16.08 -2.78 14.09
N PRO A 140 15.76 -2.30 15.31
CA PRO A 140 15.59 -0.89 15.60
C PRO A 140 16.93 -0.15 15.64
N PRO A 141 16.94 1.21 15.51
CA PRO A 141 18.13 2.00 15.80
C PRO A 141 18.58 1.81 17.25
N ALA A 142 19.90 1.69 17.47
CA ALA A 142 20.45 1.44 18.81
C ALA A 142 20.23 2.59 19.82
N ALA A 143 19.93 3.81 19.32
CA ALA A 143 19.78 5.02 20.13
C ALA A 143 18.38 5.23 20.71
N ILE A 144 17.40 4.34 20.43
CA ILE A 144 16.02 4.49 20.87
C ILE A 144 15.60 3.34 21.78
N ASN A 145 14.64 3.62 22.67
CA ASN A 145 14.17 2.65 23.66
C ASN A 145 12.81 2.10 23.26
N PHE A 146 12.69 0.78 23.25
CA PHE A 146 11.40 0.12 23.00
C PHE A 146 10.35 0.51 24.05
N LEU A 147 9.14 0.81 23.62
CA LEU A 147 7.99 1.10 24.47
C LEU A 147 6.91 0.02 24.39
N SER A 148 6.44 -0.26 23.20
CA SER A 148 5.34 -1.22 22.99
C SER A 148 5.30 -1.71 21.55
N ALA A 149 4.59 -2.82 21.34
CA ALA A 149 4.21 -3.27 20.00
C ALA A 149 2.82 -3.94 20.03
N SER A 150 2.11 -3.85 18.92
CA SER A 150 0.85 -4.53 18.67
C SER A 150 0.87 -5.18 17.28
N PRO A 151 0.75 -6.51 17.20
CA PRO A 151 0.73 -7.48 18.31
C PRO A 151 2.02 -7.49 19.13
N ALA A 152 1.96 -8.06 20.33
CA ALA A 152 3.13 -8.23 21.16
C ALA A 152 4.19 -9.11 20.47
N PRO A 153 5.49 -8.81 20.59
CA PRO A 153 6.55 -9.62 19.98
C PRO A 153 6.67 -11.00 20.64
N THR A 154 7.03 -12.01 19.87
CA THR A 154 7.36 -13.35 20.39
C THR A 154 8.73 -13.41 21.03
N LEU A 155 9.66 -12.55 20.60
CA LEU A 155 10.98 -12.36 21.20
C LEU A 155 11.35 -10.87 21.14
N GLN A 156 11.89 -10.34 22.24
CA GLN A 156 12.37 -8.97 22.32
C GLN A 156 13.76 -8.92 22.93
N LEU A 157 14.73 -8.55 22.12
CA LEU A 157 16.10 -8.22 22.53
C LEU A 157 16.37 -6.75 22.16
N ALA A 158 17.42 -6.16 22.74
CA ALA A 158 17.72 -4.73 22.57
C ALA A 158 17.80 -4.28 21.08
N ASN A 159 18.33 -5.12 20.21
CA ASN A 159 18.57 -4.84 18.79
C ASN A 159 17.89 -5.85 17.85
N ASN A 160 16.95 -6.63 18.36
CA ASN A 160 16.30 -7.69 17.58
C ASN A 160 14.92 -7.98 18.20
N ILE A 161 13.87 -7.63 17.48
CA ILE A 161 12.49 -7.85 17.91
C ILE A 161 11.82 -8.74 16.86
N GLN A 162 11.15 -9.80 17.29
CA GLN A 162 10.67 -10.86 16.41
C GLN A 162 9.19 -11.16 16.64
N TRP A 163 8.47 -11.43 15.53
CA TRP A 163 7.11 -11.93 15.52
C TRP A 163 7.04 -13.20 14.69
N GLN A 164 6.67 -14.30 15.32
CA GLN A 164 6.31 -15.53 14.62
C GLN A 164 4.86 -15.41 14.16
N LEU A 165 4.65 -15.21 12.87
CA LEU A 165 3.32 -14.98 12.29
C LEU A 165 2.54 -16.28 12.07
N GLY A 166 3.26 -17.42 12.06
CA GLY A 166 2.68 -18.70 11.66
C GLY A 166 2.49 -18.79 10.15
N VAL A 167 1.53 -19.60 9.72
CA VAL A 167 1.27 -19.85 8.30
C VAL A 167 0.45 -18.70 7.72
N LEU A 168 1.05 -17.98 6.77
CA LEU A 168 0.36 -16.99 5.95
C LEU A 168 -0.17 -17.65 4.67
N GLN A 169 -1.47 -17.60 4.48
CA GLN A 169 -2.11 -18.06 3.24
C GLN A 169 -1.80 -17.10 2.07
N PRO A 170 -1.88 -17.54 0.80
CA PRO A 170 -1.80 -16.66 -0.35
C PRO A 170 -2.70 -15.43 -0.22
N GLY A 171 -2.14 -14.25 -0.50
CA GLY A 171 -2.84 -12.96 -0.35
C GLY A 171 -3.02 -12.46 1.08
N GLN A 172 -2.76 -13.29 2.10
CA GLN A 172 -2.86 -12.86 3.50
C GLN A 172 -1.83 -11.80 3.82
N GLN A 173 -2.28 -10.75 4.51
CA GLN A 173 -1.47 -9.60 4.91
C GLN A 173 -1.78 -9.19 6.35
N GLY A 174 -0.89 -8.41 6.94
CA GLY A 174 -1.09 -7.84 8.25
C GLY A 174 -0.04 -6.79 8.58
N ASP A 175 -0.21 -6.16 9.74
CA ASP A 175 0.62 -5.07 10.20
C ASP A 175 1.11 -5.34 11.62
N VAL A 176 2.33 -4.89 11.91
CA VAL A 176 2.87 -4.75 13.26
C VAL A 176 3.12 -3.28 13.50
N PHE A 177 2.49 -2.75 14.52
CA PHE A 177 2.71 -1.40 15.00
C PHE A 177 3.70 -1.44 16.16
N VAL A 178 4.82 -0.69 16.08
CA VAL A 178 5.86 -0.68 17.12
C VAL A 178 6.26 0.73 17.49
N GLN A 179 6.44 0.98 18.80
CA GLN A 179 6.72 2.31 19.36
C GLN A 179 8.03 2.30 20.14
N PHE A 180 8.77 3.38 19.98
CA PHE A 180 10.02 3.65 20.67
C PHE A 180 10.04 5.07 21.23
N ASN A 181 10.78 5.29 22.31
CA ASN A 181 11.10 6.62 22.78
C ASN A 181 12.48 7.06 22.27
N ILE A 182 12.54 8.26 21.68
CA ILE A 182 13.81 8.92 21.35
C ILE A 182 14.25 9.70 22.58
N PRO A 183 15.45 9.44 23.17
CA PRO A 183 15.93 10.17 24.34
C PRO A 183 15.97 11.69 24.13
N VAL A 184 15.62 12.48 25.16
CA VAL A 184 15.54 13.95 25.10
C VAL A 184 16.82 14.61 24.63
N GLY A 185 18.00 14.05 24.93
CA GLY A 185 19.30 14.59 24.56
C GLY A 185 19.79 14.22 23.16
N THR A 186 18.98 13.52 22.33
CA THR A 186 19.41 13.11 20.99
C THR A 186 19.54 14.32 20.07
N PRO A 187 20.71 14.55 19.45
CA PRO A 187 20.93 15.75 18.61
C PRO A 187 20.07 15.74 17.35
N ILE A 188 19.68 16.93 16.87
CA ILE A 188 19.10 17.10 15.53
C ILE A 188 20.11 16.63 14.49
N GLY A 189 19.65 15.92 13.45
CA GLY A 189 20.48 15.30 12.43
C GLY A 189 21.05 13.94 12.82
N TYR A 190 20.81 13.45 14.06
CA TYR A 190 21.26 12.11 14.45
C TYR A 190 20.57 11.04 13.60
N PRO A 191 21.34 10.13 12.94
CA PRO A 191 20.77 9.12 12.06
C PRO A 191 20.10 7.99 12.85
N LEU A 192 18.92 7.62 12.42
CA LEU A 192 18.13 6.49 12.93
C LEU A 192 17.93 5.50 11.80
N ALA A 193 18.84 4.52 11.70
CA ALA A 193 18.74 3.43 10.71
C ALA A 193 18.01 2.24 11.32
N SER A 194 17.04 1.71 10.62
CA SER A 194 16.25 0.53 10.99
C SER A 194 16.04 -0.39 9.80
N GLN A 195 15.85 -1.66 10.08
CA GLN A 195 15.60 -2.69 9.08
C GLN A 195 14.51 -3.63 9.56
N VAL A 196 13.65 -4.06 8.65
CA VAL A 196 12.75 -5.19 8.86
C VAL A 196 13.03 -6.25 7.81
N GLN A 197 12.91 -7.51 8.20
CA GLN A 197 13.04 -8.67 7.34
C GLN A 197 11.90 -9.64 7.61
N ILE A 198 11.36 -10.25 6.55
CA ILE A 198 10.45 -11.40 6.66
C ILE A 198 11.16 -12.66 6.13
N THR A 199 10.95 -13.78 6.79
CA THR A 199 11.54 -15.07 6.40
C THR A 199 10.45 -16.11 6.17
N PRO A 200 10.69 -17.17 5.36
CA PRO A 200 11.97 -17.61 4.80
C PRO A 200 12.43 -16.78 3.61
N LEU A 201 13.76 -16.64 3.43
CA LEU A 201 14.37 -16.06 2.23
C LEU A 201 14.71 -17.14 1.20
N ILE A 202 15.07 -18.35 1.67
CA ILE A 202 15.43 -19.45 0.80
C ILE A 202 14.19 -20.00 0.13
N GLY A 203 14.20 -20.01 -1.20
CA GLY A 203 13.06 -20.46 -2.01
C GLY A 203 12.06 -19.34 -2.34
N ASP A 204 12.22 -18.17 -1.76
CA ASP A 204 11.44 -16.98 -2.10
C ASP A 204 11.83 -16.46 -3.49
N LEU A 205 10.84 -16.10 -4.31
CA LEU A 205 11.07 -15.71 -5.70
C LEU A 205 11.55 -14.26 -5.84
N THR A 206 11.25 -13.43 -4.85
CA THR A 206 11.62 -12.00 -4.85
C THR A 206 12.27 -11.59 -3.53
N ALA A 207 13.24 -12.36 -3.04
CA ALA A 207 13.88 -12.18 -1.73
C ALA A 207 14.38 -10.75 -1.42
N ASN A 208 14.48 -9.86 -2.42
CA ASN A 208 14.86 -8.46 -2.22
C ASN A 208 13.76 -7.65 -1.53
N ASP A 209 12.49 -7.96 -1.70
CA ASP A 209 11.37 -7.28 -1.04
C ASP A 209 10.95 -7.94 0.29
N ASN A 210 11.66 -9.01 0.68
CA ASN A 210 11.64 -9.56 2.03
C ASN A 210 12.42 -8.70 3.04
N VAL A 211 13.09 -7.64 2.59
CA VAL A 211 13.86 -6.71 3.43
C VAL A 211 13.46 -5.29 3.10
N SER A 212 13.12 -4.51 4.13
CA SER A 212 12.86 -3.09 3.99
C SER A 212 13.69 -2.30 5.00
N ASN A 213 14.30 -1.22 4.52
CA ASN A 213 15.16 -0.35 5.31
C ASN A 213 14.54 1.03 5.46
N SER A 214 14.81 1.67 6.59
CA SER A 214 14.47 3.06 6.83
C SER A 214 15.68 3.80 7.37
N GLN A 215 16.01 4.94 6.75
CA GLN A 215 17.04 5.85 7.20
C GLN A 215 16.41 7.22 7.39
N ILE A 216 16.15 7.60 8.62
CA ILE A 216 15.61 8.90 9.00
C ILE A 216 16.57 9.60 9.95
N GLN A 217 16.39 10.89 10.17
CA GLN A 217 17.21 11.67 11.08
C GLN A 217 16.34 12.41 12.08
N VAL A 218 16.84 12.59 13.30
CA VAL A 218 16.16 13.41 14.31
C VAL A 218 15.96 14.82 13.79
N VAL A 219 14.71 15.30 13.83
CA VAL A 219 14.31 16.62 13.30
C VAL A 219 13.87 17.57 14.41
N GLY A 220 13.89 18.87 14.10
CA GLY A 220 13.28 19.96 14.88
C GLY A 220 11.80 20.14 14.54
N PRO A 221 11.28 21.38 14.57
CA PRO A 221 9.94 21.71 14.09
C PRO A 221 9.75 21.25 12.63
N TYR A 222 8.63 20.61 12.35
CA TYR A 222 8.41 19.87 11.10
C TYR A 222 6.92 19.89 10.74
N ASP A 223 6.59 20.08 9.45
CA ASP A 223 5.24 19.93 8.93
C ASP A 223 4.90 18.44 8.85
N PRO A 224 3.87 17.96 9.55
CA PRO A 224 3.49 16.55 9.52
C PRO A 224 2.81 16.13 8.22
N ASN A 225 2.34 17.08 7.39
CA ASN A 225 1.70 16.81 6.11
C ASN A 225 2.76 16.90 5.01
N ILE A 226 3.33 15.77 4.61
CA ILE A 226 4.44 15.72 3.65
C ILE A 226 4.34 14.53 2.72
N LYS A 227 4.75 14.71 1.48
CA LYS A 227 4.99 13.64 0.51
C LYS A 227 6.49 13.45 0.36
N LEU A 228 6.94 12.24 0.62
CA LEU A 228 8.34 11.80 0.49
C LEU A 228 8.49 10.83 -0.66
N VAL A 229 9.68 10.76 -1.24
CA VAL A 229 10.08 9.77 -2.24
C VAL A 229 11.36 9.09 -1.77
N ASP A 230 11.54 7.82 -2.10
CA ASP A 230 12.67 6.99 -1.65
C ASP A 230 13.99 7.28 -2.38
N LYS A 231 13.94 7.94 -3.54
CA LYS A 231 15.10 8.26 -4.37
C LYS A 231 15.46 9.73 -4.27
N ASP A 232 16.77 10.01 -4.24
CA ASP A 232 17.27 11.37 -4.35
C ASP A 232 16.98 11.99 -5.73
N THR A 233 17.05 13.33 -5.81
CA THR A 233 16.74 14.12 -6.99
C THR A 233 17.60 13.83 -8.22
N LEU A 234 18.73 13.13 -8.06
CA LEU A 234 19.67 12.77 -9.12
C LEU A 234 19.95 11.26 -9.05
N TYR A 235 19.19 10.45 -9.78
CA TYR A 235 19.52 9.05 -10.02
C TYR A 235 19.35 8.70 -11.50
N ASN A 236 20.16 7.75 -11.97
CA ASN A 236 20.02 7.24 -13.33
C ASN A 236 18.75 6.41 -13.42
N VAL A 237 17.79 6.88 -14.21
CA VAL A 237 16.51 6.21 -14.42
C VAL A 237 16.69 5.02 -15.32
N SER A 238 16.33 3.82 -14.86
CA SER A 238 16.07 2.67 -15.72
C SER A 238 14.57 2.42 -15.79
N SER A 239 14.08 1.87 -16.89
CA SER A 239 12.64 1.53 -17.07
C SER A 239 12.15 0.47 -16.07
N ALA A 240 13.05 -0.19 -15.36
CA ALA A 240 12.75 -1.17 -14.32
C ALA A 240 12.60 -0.54 -12.93
N ASP A 241 13.05 0.71 -12.74
CA ASP A 241 13.05 1.36 -11.43
C ASP A 241 11.65 1.83 -11.03
N CYS A 242 11.30 1.53 -9.78
CA CYS A 242 10.11 2.09 -9.14
C CYS A 242 10.52 3.25 -8.24
N LEU A 243 9.67 4.26 -8.17
CA LEU A 243 9.70 5.30 -7.15
C LEU A 243 8.67 4.97 -6.07
N GLU A 244 9.12 4.86 -4.84
CA GLU A 244 8.24 4.67 -3.69
C GLU A 244 7.92 6.03 -3.06
N TYR A 245 6.65 6.33 -2.99
CA TYR A 245 6.13 7.54 -2.36
C TYR A 245 5.49 7.19 -1.03
N THR A 246 5.75 8.02 -0.02
CA THR A 246 5.02 7.99 1.25
C THR A 246 4.39 9.35 1.49
N VAL A 247 3.06 9.40 1.59
CA VAL A 247 2.31 10.60 1.94
C VAL A 247 1.91 10.48 3.40
N HIS A 248 2.44 11.37 4.23
CA HIS A 248 2.10 11.48 5.64
C HIS A 248 1.06 12.57 5.85
N PHE A 249 0.18 12.36 6.81
CA PHE A 249 -0.78 13.36 7.27
C PHE A 249 -1.01 13.25 8.78
N GLN A 250 -1.38 14.37 9.41
CA GLN A 250 -1.69 14.41 10.84
C GLN A 250 -2.89 15.32 11.11
N ASN A 251 -3.77 14.88 12.00
CA ASN A 251 -4.81 15.76 12.55
C ASN A 251 -4.22 16.63 13.67
N VAL A 252 -3.86 17.86 13.33
CA VAL A 252 -3.37 18.89 14.28
C VAL A 252 -4.48 19.83 14.77
N GLY A 253 -5.73 19.49 14.48
CA GLY A 253 -6.92 20.22 14.95
C GLY A 253 -7.16 20.02 16.45
N ASN A 254 -8.39 20.24 16.88
CA ASN A 254 -8.87 20.11 18.26
C ASN A 254 -10.05 19.14 18.39
N ASP A 255 -10.36 18.39 17.35
CA ASP A 255 -11.45 17.40 17.30
C ASP A 255 -11.08 16.27 16.33
N THR A 256 -11.81 15.16 16.40
CA THR A 256 -11.65 14.00 15.54
C THR A 256 -11.92 14.32 14.08
N ALA A 257 -10.99 13.98 13.18
CA ALA A 257 -11.24 14.04 11.75
C ALA A 257 -11.95 12.75 11.28
N TYR A 258 -13.20 12.90 10.85
CA TYR A 258 -14.03 11.76 10.41
C TYR A 258 -13.60 11.20 9.07
N ASN A 259 -13.14 12.06 8.18
CA ASN A 259 -12.68 11.69 6.84
C ASN A 259 -11.37 12.38 6.51
N VAL A 260 -10.51 11.72 5.75
CA VAL A 260 -9.30 12.32 5.18
C VAL A 260 -9.32 12.11 3.68
N VAL A 261 -9.10 13.19 2.93
CA VAL A 261 -8.99 13.15 1.48
C VAL A 261 -7.66 13.79 1.08
N ILE A 262 -6.86 13.03 0.35
CA ILE A 262 -5.59 13.48 -0.21
C ILE A 262 -5.75 13.51 -1.72
N ILE A 263 -5.43 14.66 -2.33
CA ILE A 263 -5.45 14.83 -3.78
C ILE A 263 -4.03 15.11 -4.23
N ASP A 264 -3.54 14.31 -5.18
CA ASP A 264 -2.18 14.40 -5.70
C ASP A 264 -2.23 14.42 -7.23
N THR A 265 -1.55 15.40 -7.84
CA THR A 265 -1.41 15.48 -9.29
C THR A 265 -0.10 14.85 -9.68
N LEU A 266 -0.17 13.65 -10.23
CA LEU A 266 0.99 12.85 -10.60
C LEU A 266 1.65 13.36 -11.88
N SER A 267 2.99 13.36 -11.88
CA SER A 267 3.81 13.78 -13.02
C SER A 267 3.49 12.94 -14.27
N THR A 268 3.56 13.58 -15.45
CA THR A 268 3.45 12.89 -16.75
C THR A 268 4.57 11.90 -17.01
N PHE A 269 5.68 11.99 -16.23
CA PHE A 269 6.81 11.07 -16.28
C PHE A 269 6.60 9.81 -15.40
N LEU A 270 5.39 9.56 -14.91
CA LEU A 270 5.05 8.35 -14.15
C LEU A 270 4.04 7.52 -14.94
N ASP A 271 4.26 6.22 -14.98
CA ASP A 271 3.34 5.26 -15.57
C ASP A 271 2.23 4.90 -14.56
N LEU A 272 1.04 5.47 -14.74
CA LEU A 272 -0.11 5.22 -13.85
C LEU A 272 -0.56 3.75 -13.85
N ALA A 273 -0.37 3.04 -14.96
CA ALA A 273 -0.71 1.63 -15.05
C ALA A 273 0.14 0.75 -14.11
N SER A 274 1.30 1.26 -13.69
CA SER A 274 2.21 0.60 -12.77
C SER A 274 1.92 0.87 -11.29
N PHE A 275 0.87 1.62 -10.96
CA PHE A 275 0.54 1.96 -9.57
C PHE A 275 0.35 0.70 -8.73
N GLU A 276 1.03 0.67 -7.59
CA GLU A 276 0.88 -0.39 -6.58
C GLU A 276 0.84 0.22 -5.17
N LEU A 277 -0.21 -0.12 -4.42
CA LEU A 277 -0.33 0.23 -3.01
C LEU A 277 0.51 -0.73 -2.18
N LEU A 278 1.47 -0.20 -1.41
CA LEU A 278 2.40 -0.99 -0.59
C LEU A 278 1.94 -1.10 0.86
N ALA A 279 1.53 0.03 1.45
CA ALA A 279 1.08 0.08 2.84
C ALA A 279 0.18 1.30 3.09
N MET A 280 -0.65 1.20 4.12
CA MET A 280 -1.50 2.30 4.60
C MET A 280 -1.67 2.20 6.12
N SER A 281 -1.77 3.33 6.79
CA SER A 281 -1.90 3.36 8.26
C SER A 281 -3.29 2.96 8.77
N HIS A 282 -4.32 3.13 7.95
CA HIS A 282 -5.71 2.89 8.32
C HIS A 282 -6.42 2.09 7.22
N GLN A 283 -7.34 1.24 7.61
CA GLN A 283 -8.14 0.44 6.67
C GLN A 283 -9.19 1.31 5.94
N GLY A 284 -9.72 0.79 4.84
CA GLY A 284 -10.81 1.43 4.10
C GLY A 284 -10.36 2.56 3.17
N LEU A 285 -9.09 2.55 2.74
CA LEU A 285 -8.61 3.46 1.71
C LEU A 285 -9.28 3.16 0.36
N GLU A 286 -9.87 4.19 -0.22
CA GLU A 286 -10.32 4.22 -1.61
C GLU A 286 -9.31 4.99 -2.45
N VAL A 287 -8.91 4.41 -3.59
CA VAL A 287 -7.98 5.04 -4.54
C VAL A 287 -8.66 5.17 -5.89
N ASN A 288 -8.78 6.38 -6.37
CA ASN A 288 -9.36 6.69 -7.67
C ASN A 288 -8.47 7.65 -8.47
N PHE A 289 -8.49 7.50 -9.79
CA PHE A 289 -7.77 8.37 -10.70
C PHE A 289 -8.75 9.00 -11.70
N ASP A 290 -8.58 10.30 -11.92
CA ASP A 290 -9.18 11.06 -13.02
C ASP A 290 -8.03 11.75 -13.78
N GLY A 291 -7.64 11.17 -14.90
CA GLY A 291 -6.40 11.56 -15.57
C GLY A 291 -5.18 11.38 -14.67
N ARG A 292 -4.47 12.47 -14.44
CA ARG A 292 -3.28 12.49 -13.58
C ARG A 292 -3.61 12.84 -12.12
N ILE A 293 -4.87 13.08 -11.80
CA ILE A 293 -5.31 13.43 -10.46
C ILE A 293 -5.64 12.13 -9.73
N MET A 294 -4.82 11.79 -8.74
CA MET A 294 -5.06 10.70 -7.82
C MET A 294 -5.79 11.22 -6.59
N THR A 295 -6.88 10.57 -6.22
CA THR A 295 -7.62 10.83 -4.97
C THR A 295 -7.50 9.63 -4.05
N LEU A 296 -6.92 9.84 -2.89
CA LEU A 296 -6.83 8.89 -1.80
C LEU A 296 -7.84 9.30 -0.72
N ARG A 297 -8.82 8.47 -0.44
CA ARG A 297 -9.91 8.79 0.48
C ARG A 297 -10.02 7.75 1.58
N PHE A 298 -9.99 8.20 2.81
CA PHE A 298 -10.38 7.43 3.98
C PHE A 298 -11.73 7.93 4.47
N ASN A 299 -12.76 7.11 4.32
CA ASN A 299 -14.08 7.39 4.87
C ASN A 299 -14.16 6.84 6.29
N GLN A 300 -14.69 7.65 7.23
CA GLN A 300 -14.84 7.27 8.63
C GLN A 300 -13.54 6.79 9.31
N ILE A 301 -12.42 7.44 8.98
CA ILE A 301 -11.11 7.12 9.56
C ILE A 301 -11.06 7.35 11.07
N MET A 302 -11.87 8.29 11.60
CA MET A 302 -11.96 8.64 13.02
C MET A 302 -10.60 9.02 13.61
N LEU A 303 -9.83 9.82 12.87
CA LEU A 303 -8.47 10.21 13.24
C LEU A 303 -8.49 11.18 14.41
N PRO A 304 -8.00 10.81 15.62
CA PRO A 304 -8.01 11.70 16.77
C PRO A 304 -7.12 12.92 16.53
N ASP A 305 -7.36 13.99 17.29
CA ASP A 305 -6.46 15.15 17.29
C ASP A 305 -5.15 14.85 18.03
N SER A 306 -4.10 15.64 17.71
CA SER A 306 -2.75 15.43 18.25
C SER A 306 -2.61 15.74 19.74
N THR A 307 -3.54 16.45 20.35
CA THR A 307 -3.55 16.74 21.79
C THR A 307 -4.15 15.58 22.57
N THR A 308 -5.14 14.91 22.01
CA THR A 308 -5.80 13.74 22.59
C THR A 308 -4.95 12.47 22.44
N ASN A 309 -4.41 12.24 21.23
CA ASN A 309 -3.54 11.09 20.95
C ASN A 309 -2.51 11.45 19.88
N GLN A 310 -1.33 11.87 20.33
CA GLN A 310 -0.28 12.35 19.43
C GLN A 310 0.17 11.29 18.40
N VAL A 311 0.32 10.04 18.80
CA VAL A 311 0.72 8.97 17.88
C VAL A 311 -0.44 8.59 16.96
N GLY A 312 -1.62 8.39 17.52
CA GLY A 312 -2.82 8.00 16.77
C GLY A 312 -3.35 9.08 15.83
N SER A 313 -2.93 10.34 15.99
CA SER A 313 -3.33 11.45 15.09
C SER A 313 -2.61 11.41 13.75
N ASN A 314 -1.60 10.54 13.58
CA ASN A 314 -0.82 10.41 12.35
C ASN A 314 -1.36 9.31 11.45
N GLY A 315 -1.27 9.56 10.14
CA GLY A 315 -1.55 8.55 9.13
C GLY A 315 -0.59 8.64 7.95
N PHE A 316 -0.58 7.60 7.13
CA PHE A 316 0.18 7.59 5.88
C PHE A 316 -0.47 6.68 4.83
N VAL A 317 -0.09 6.93 3.58
CA VAL A 317 -0.26 6.01 2.45
C VAL A 317 1.09 5.85 1.77
N LYS A 318 1.52 4.60 1.53
CA LYS A 318 2.74 4.27 0.80
C LYS A 318 2.39 3.54 -0.48
N PHE A 319 2.88 4.03 -1.61
CA PHE A 319 2.66 3.46 -2.93
C PHE A 319 3.89 3.57 -3.80
N ARG A 320 3.93 2.82 -4.89
CA ARG A 320 5.01 2.93 -5.88
C ARG A 320 4.47 3.07 -7.31
N LEU A 321 5.29 3.71 -8.14
CA LEU A 321 5.04 3.91 -9.56
C LEU A 321 6.35 3.75 -10.34
N LYS A 322 6.27 3.26 -11.57
CA LYS A 322 7.40 3.16 -12.50
C LYS A 322 7.51 4.40 -13.36
N HIS A 323 8.70 4.61 -13.91
CA HIS A 323 8.85 5.47 -15.07
C HIS A 323 8.36 4.77 -16.33
N PRO A 324 7.83 5.49 -17.34
CA PRO A 324 7.51 4.90 -18.63
C PRO A 324 8.78 4.36 -19.31
N ALA A 325 8.63 3.30 -20.09
CA ALA A 325 9.73 2.62 -20.76
C ALA A 325 10.48 3.47 -21.80
N SER A 326 9.92 4.61 -22.19
CA SER A 326 10.54 5.58 -23.10
C SER A 326 10.39 7.01 -22.54
N PHE A 327 11.54 7.63 -22.21
CA PHE A 327 11.59 9.08 -22.02
C PHE A 327 11.60 9.76 -23.40
N PRO A 328 10.70 10.66 -23.73
CA PRO A 328 10.94 11.59 -24.82
C PRO A 328 12.01 12.58 -24.32
N PHE A 329 13.22 12.45 -24.84
CA PHE A 329 14.23 13.50 -24.76
C PHE A 329 13.92 14.58 -25.78
#